data_6787c01d64d07f908802818874d41675
#
_entry.id   6787c01d64d07f908802818874d41675
#
_cell.length_a   1.000
_cell.length_b   1.000
_cell.length_c   1.000
_cell.angle_alpha   90.00
_cell.angle_beta   90.00
_cell.angle_gamma   90.00
#
_symmetry.space_group_name_H-M   'P 1'
#
loop_
_entity.id
_entity.type
_entity.pdbx_description
1 polymer ?
#
loop_
_entity_poly.entity_id
_entity_poly.type
_entity_poly.pdbx_seq_one_letter_code
_entity_poly.pdbx_strand_id
1 'polypeptide(L)'
;MRSDMMQDNAVSPDSPNERADVPKGAIFDQDGLLFDTEVIFEKCWVKVGEELGLDVSLDFVHRLCGCGKKELSDIISGEFPGVDSDDMVERVHRLAAEAQLAMKPVLKPGVREMLSFCRSRGVRTAVASSSMRHLVDHNLAASGLSGLFDAVVTGRDVKNGKPAPDIFLLAAERIGVSPAECVVFEDAFSGIRAAHSAGCRPVLIPDRSAPTAEILSICESYPALSDAIAPVWRG
;
A
#
# COMPACT_ATOMS: atom_id res chain seq x y z
N MET A 1 39.60 -29.06 -52.86
CA MET A 1 39.81 -27.82 -52.07
C MET A 1 38.56 -27.04 -52.15
N ARG A 2 37.69 -27.13 -51.10
CA ARG A 2 36.54 -26.26 -50.86
C ARG A 2 36.68 -25.77 -49.47
N SER A 3 36.80 -24.46 -49.35
CA SER A 3 36.88 -23.69 -48.07
C SER A 3 35.48 -23.51 -47.53
N ASP A 4 35.23 -24.07 -46.38
CA ASP A 4 34.02 -23.78 -45.59
C ASP A 4 34.19 -22.46 -44.85
N MET A 5 33.38 -21.49 -45.23
CA MET A 5 33.23 -20.23 -44.50
C MET A 5 32.24 -20.47 -43.36
N MET A 6 32.75 -20.54 -42.15
CA MET A 6 31.94 -20.39 -40.91
C MET A 6 31.40 -18.95 -40.83
N GLN A 7 30.11 -18.81 -40.90
CA GLN A 7 29.40 -17.56 -40.54
C GLN A 7 29.27 -17.50 -39.03
N ASP A 8 30.03 -16.58 -38.42
CA ASP A 8 29.79 -16.12 -37.04
C ASP A 8 28.47 -15.37 -36.99
N ASN A 9 27.44 -16.00 -36.40
CA ASN A 9 26.23 -15.33 -35.99
C ASN A 9 26.51 -14.56 -34.67
N ALA A 10 26.95 -13.33 -34.81
CA ALA A 10 26.96 -12.38 -33.72
C ALA A 10 25.51 -12.06 -33.34
N VAL A 11 25.09 -12.59 -32.21
CA VAL A 11 23.85 -12.20 -31.54
C VAL A 11 23.98 -10.75 -31.09
N SER A 12 23.15 -9.87 -31.65
CA SER A 12 23.05 -8.48 -31.25
C SER A 12 22.57 -8.38 -29.77
N PRO A 13 23.23 -7.58 -28.93
CA PRO A 13 22.80 -7.34 -27.57
C PRO A 13 21.85 -6.12 -27.50
N ASP A 14 20.67 -6.24 -28.11
CA ASP A 14 19.61 -5.24 -27.98
C ASP A 14 18.31 -5.95 -27.60
N SER A 15 18.28 -6.49 -26.39
CA SER A 15 17.03 -6.75 -25.68
C SER A 15 16.64 -5.47 -24.93
N PRO A 16 15.42 -4.93 -25.12
CA PRO A 16 14.94 -3.77 -24.37
C PRO A 16 14.43 -4.22 -23.00
N ASN A 17 15.33 -4.73 -22.18
CA ASN A 17 14.98 -5.07 -20.79
C ASN A 17 16.26 -5.06 -19.96
N GLU A 18 16.75 -3.86 -19.60
CA GLU A 18 17.71 -3.69 -18.52
C GLU A 18 18.04 -2.22 -18.31
N ARG A 19 17.20 -1.55 -17.58
CA ARG A 19 17.49 -0.57 -16.55
C ARG A 19 16.12 -0.16 -16.01
N ALA A 20 15.62 -0.88 -15.01
CA ALA A 20 14.62 -0.28 -14.15
C ALA A 20 15.30 0.96 -13.56
N ASP A 21 14.92 2.15 -14.06
CA ASP A 21 15.48 3.40 -13.58
C ASP A 21 15.31 3.45 -12.07
N VAL A 22 16.41 3.77 -11.36
CA VAL A 22 16.42 3.89 -9.91
C VAL A 22 15.33 4.88 -9.50
N PRO A 23 14.37 4.49 -8.63
CA PRO A 23 13.26 5.35 -8.27
C PRO A 23 13.74 6.68 -7.69
N LYS A 24 13.18 7.79 -8.20
CA LYS A 24 13.41 9.15 -7.70
C LYS A 24 12.37 9.57 -6.66
N GLY A 25 11.21 8.89 -6.68
CA GLY A 25 10.12 9.07 -5.73
C GLY A 25 9.75 7.76 -5.05
N ALA A 26 9.38 7.82 -3.76
CA ALA A 26 8.85 6.72 -3.00
C ALA A 26 7.53 7.15 -2.33
N ILE A 27 6.45 6.47 -2.64
CA ILE A 27 5.13 6.77 -2.11
C ILE A 27 4.71 5.61 -1.21
N PHE A 28 4.23 5.92 -0.02
CA PHE A 28 3.92 4.95 1.01
C PHE A 28 2.43 5.01 1.35
N ASP A 29 1.76 3.86 1.35
CA ASP A 29 0.52 3.76 2.13
C ASP A 29 0.81 3.92 3.62
N GLN A 30 -0.24 4.06 4.43
CA GLN A 30 -0.08 4.25 5.87
C GLN A 30 -0.51 3.05 6.68
N ASP A 31 -1.78 2.65 6.53
CA ASP A 31 -2.44 1.67 7.38
C ASP A 31 -2.05 0.26 6.95
N GLY A 32 -1.48 -0.55 7.86
CA GLY A 32 -0.91 -1.87 7.52
C GLY A 32 0.52 -1.83 6.96
N LEU A 33 0.98 -0.69 6.42
CA LEU A 33 2.33 -0.53 5.86
C LEU A 33 3.29 0.25 6.76
N LEU A 34 2.97 1.52 7.08
CA LEU A 34 3.78 2.33 8.00
C LEU A 34 3.46 2.01 9.46
N PHE A 35 2.19 1.76 9.75
CA PHE A 35 1.67 1.50 11.09
C PHE A 35 0.90 0.19 11.15
N ASP A 36 1.04 -0.53 12.27
CA ASP A 36 0.24 -1.73 12.58
C ASP A 36 -1.14 -1.29 13.11
N THR A 37 -1.99 -0.80 12.20
CA THR A 37 -3.35 -0.35 12.50
C THR A 37 -4.37 -1.47 12.41
N GLU A 38 -4.06 -2.58 11.72
CA GLU A 38 -4.96 -3.71 11.51
C GLU A 38 -5.43 -4.33 12.84
N VAL A 39 -4.55 -4.40 13.86
CA VAL A 39 -4.91 -4.87 15.21
C VAL A 39 -6.04 -4.02 15.83
N ILE A 40 -6.10 -2.74 15.48
CA ILE A 40 -7.17 -1.85 15.96
C ILE A 40 -8.48 -2.19 15.23
N PHE A 41 -8.42 -2.33 13.91
CA PHE A 41 -9.58 -2.71 13.10
C PHE A 41 -10.14 -4.08 13.50
N GLU A 42 -9.29 -5.09 13.71
CA GLU A 42 -9.68 -6.42 14.19
C GLU A 42 -10.55 -6.32 15.46
N LYS A 43 -10.08 -5.57 16.47
CA LYS A 43 -10.81 -5.35 17.72
C LYS A 43 -12.12 -4.60 17.52
N CYS A 44 -12.14 -3.63 16.61
CA CYS A 44 -13.34 -2.83 16.33
C CYS A 44 -14.40 -3.66 15.61
N TRP A 45 -14.01 -4.53 14.67
CA TRP A 45 -14.92 -5.45 14.00
C TRP A 45 -15.60 -6.39 14.98
N VAL A 46 -14.83 -7.03 15.88
CA VAL A 46 -15.37 -7.92 16.91
C VAL A 46 -16.32 -7.15 17.83
N LYS A 47 -15.92 -5.95 18.29
CA LYS A 47 -16.75 -5.15 19.19
C LYS A 47 -18.06 -4.69 18.54
N VAL A 48 -18.02 -4.23 17.28
CA VAL A 48 -19.26 -3.84 16.57
C VAL A 48 -20.13 -5.07 16.32
N GLY A 49 -19.54 -6.23 16.03
CA GLY A 49 -20.26 -7.50 15.94
C GLY A 49 -21.01 -7.81 17.24
N GLU A 50 -20.34 -7.75 18.38
CA GLU A 50 -20.97 -7.97 19.70
C GLU A 50 -22.15 -7.00 19.96
N GLU A 51 -21.99 -5.71 19.61
CA GLU A 51 -23.06 -4.68 19.74
C GLU A 51 -24.28 -5.00 18.85
N LEU A 52 -24.05 -5.65 17.71
CA LEU A 52 -25.11 -6.09 16.79
C LEU A 52 -25.64 -7.50 17.08
N GLY A 53 -25.11 -8.19 18.10
CA GLY A 53 -25.48 -9.57 18.43
C GLY A 53 -24.97 -10.61 17.43
N LEU A 54 -23.86 -10.32 16.73
CA LEU A 54 -23.24 -11.16 15.71
C LEU A 54 -21.96 -11.81 16.26
N ASP A 55 -21.68 -13.05 15.83
CA ASP A 55 -20.42 -13.73 16.12
C ASP A 55 -19.40 -13.43 15.02
N VAL A 56 -18.66 -12.33 15.18
CA VAL A 56 -17.63 -11.89 14.23
C VAL A 56 -16.30 -12.52 14.60
N SER A 57 -15.87 -13.52 13.84
CA SER A 57 -14.58 -14.18 14.01
C SER A 57 -13.43 -13.39 13.37
N LEU A 58 -12.18 -13.60 13.85
CA LEU A 58 -11.00 -13.00 13.22
C LEU A 58 -10.78 -13.52 11.78
N ASP A 59 -11.12 -14.79 11.51
CA ASP A 59 -11.06 -15.34 10.15
C ASP A 59 -12.00 -14.58 9.18
N PHE A 60 -13.18 -14.19 9.67
CA PHE A 60 -14.08 -13.33 8.90
C PHE A 60 -13.44 -11.97 8.67
N VAL A 61 -12.90 -11.32 9.70
CA VAL A 61 -12.25 -10.00 9.59
C VAL A 61 -11.09 -10.02 8.60
N HIS A 62 -10.26 -11.06 8.62
CA HIS A 62 -9.12 -11.19 7.70
C HIS A 62 -9.56 -11.34 6.23
N ARG A 63 -10.77 -11.89 5.97
CA ARG A 63 -11.33 -11.91 4.60
C ARG A 63 -11.74 -10.53 4.09
N LEU A 64 -11.96 -9.57 4.99
CA LEU A 64 -12.31 -8.17 4.64
C LEU A 64 -11.09 -7.32 4.29
N CYS A 65 -9.88 -7.76 4.71
CA CYS A 65 -8.66 -7.00 4.51
C CYS A 65 -8.34 -6.81 3.02
N GLY A 66 -8.08 -5.56 2.62
CA GLY A 66 -7.74 -5.22 1.24
C GLY A 66 -8.89 -5.23 0.23
N CYS A 67 -10.12 -5.56 0.67
CA CYS A 67 -11.31 -5.56 -0.18
C CYS A 67 -11.73 -4.14 -0.58
N GLY A 68 -12.23 -4.01 -1.81
CA GLY A 68 -12.95 -2.80 -2.22
C GLY A 68 -14.33 -2.70 -1.58
N LYS A 69 -14.93 -1.48 -1.58
CA LYS A 69 -16.23 -1.23 -0.90
C LYS A 69 -17.33 -2.24 -1.30
N LYS A 70 -17.46 -2.55 -2.58
CA LYS A 70 -18.48 -3.49 -3.06
C LYS A 70 -18.24 -4.91 -2.58
N GLU A 71 -17.01 -5.40 -2.71
CA GLU A 71 -16.60 -6.74 -2.28
C GLU A 71 -16.81 -6.93 -0.77
N LEU A 72 -16.41 -5.93 0.03
CA LEU A 72 -16.62 -5.90 1.47
C LEU A 72 -18.10 -6.00 1.82
N SER A 73 -18.97 -5.23 1.15
CA SER A 73 -20.42 -5.29 1.33
C SER A 73 -20.99 -6.66 0.97
N ASP A 74 -20.53 -7.26 -0.14
CA ASP A 74 -20.97 -8.58 -0.59
C ASP A 74 -20.57 -9.68 0.42
N ILE A 75 -19.35 -9.62 1.00
CA ILE A 75 -18.88 -10.57 2.02
C ILE A 75 -19.69 -10.43 3.32
N ILE A 76 -19.92 -9.20 3.81
CA ILE A 76 -20.70 -8.97 5.04
C ILE A 76 -22.13 -9.47 4.88
N SER A 77 -22.79 -9.13 3.77
CA SER A 77 -24.17 -9.54 3.49
C SER A 77 -24.32 -11.06 3.33
N GLY A 78 -23.28 -11.72 2.81
CA GLY A 78 -23.24 -13.19 2.69
C GLY A 78 -23.08 -13.90 4.03
N GLU A 79 -22.26 -13.36 4.95
CA GLU A 79 -22.02 -13.95 6.27
C GLU A 79 -23.14 -13.62 7.26
N PHE A 80 -23.68 -12.39 7.20
CA PHE A 80 -24.69 -11.89 8.12
C PHE A 80 -25.92 -11.37 7.35
N PRO A 81 -26.81 -12.26 6.86
CA PRO A 81 -28.00 -11.85 6.12
C PRO A 81 -28.89 -10.91 6.92
N GLY A 82 -29.27 -9.79 6.33
CA GLY A 82 -30.13 -8.76 6.96
C GLY A 82 -29.40 -7.67 7.73
N VAL A 83 -28.06 -7.75 7.83
CA VAL A 83 -27.25 -6.67 8.39
C VAL A 83 -27.03 -5.58 7.34
N ASP A 84 -27.18 -4.33 7.74
CA ASP A 84 -26.77 -3.19 6.92
C ASP A 84 -25.23 -3.09 6.92
N SER A 85 -24.64 -3.52 5.81
CA SER A 85 -23.18 -3.55 5.67
C SER A 85 -22.54 -2.15 5.69
N ASP A 86 -23.22 -1.13 5.17
CA ASP A 86 -22.71 0.25 5.17
C ASP A 86 -22.72 0.82 6.61
N ASP A 87 -23.78 0.57 7.40
CA ASP A 87 -23.83 0.98 8.81
C ASP A 87 -22.78 0.25 9.66
N MET A 88 -22.63 -1.06 9.48
CA MET A 88 -21.60 -1.83 10.19
C MET A 88 -20.19 -1.31 9.91
N VAL A 89 -19.86 -1.10 8.65
CA VAL A 89 -18.56 -0.53 8.23
C VAL A 89 -18.34 0.86 8.81
N GLU A 90 -19.36 1.74 8.78
CA GLU A 90 -19.24 3.10 9.32
C GLU A 90 -18.99 3.08 10.84
N ARG A 91 -19.65 2.20 11.59
CA ARG A 91 -19.41 2.02 13.04
C ARG A 91 -17.99 1.55 13.32
N VAL A 92 -17.50 0.56 12.56
CA VAL A 92 -16.12 0.07 12.70
C VAL A 92 -15.12 1.18 12.43
N HIS A 93 -15.27 1.92 11.33
CA HIS A 93 -14.37 3.02 10.98
C HIS A 93 -14.38 4.13 12.04
N ARG A 94 -15.54 4.50 12.58
CA ARG A 94 -15.66 5.50 13.65
C ARG A 94 -14.93 5.04 14.91
N LEU A 95 -15.18 3.81 15.35
CA LEU A 95 -14.55 3.25 16.54
C LEU A 95 -13.03 3.11 16.38
N ALA A 96 -12.57 2.69 15.19
CA ALA A 96 -11.16 2.59 14.87
C ALA A 96 -10.48 3.97 14.87
N ALA A 97 -11.13 5.00 14.33
CA ALA A 97 -10.62 6.37 14.37
C ALA A 97 -10.46 6.91 15.80
N GLU A 98 -11.46 6.69 16.67
CA GLU A 98 -11.40 7.05 18.09
C GLU A 98 -10.24 6.31 18.80
N ALA A 99 -10.08 5.01 18.54
CA ALA A 99 -9.03 4.20 19.13
C ALA A 99 -7.64 4.65 18.65
N GLN A 100 -7.46 4.94 17.36
CA GLN A 100 -6.21 5.44 16.82
C GLN A 100 -5.79 6.77 17.45
N LEU A 101 -6.72 7.71 17.63
CA LEU A 101 -6.44 9.00 18.27
C LEU A 101 -6.08 8.88 19.75
N ALA A 102 -6.55 7.84 20.42
CA ALA A 102 -6.27 7.58 21.83
C ALA A 102 -4.93 6.85 22.08
N MET A 103 -4.30 6.30 21.03
CA MET A 103 -3.13 5.44 21.15
C MET A 103 -1.93 6.03 20.39
N LYS A 104 -0.72 5.66 20.85
CA LYS A 104 0.48 5.90 20.05
C LYS A 104 0.57 4.81 18.99
N PRO A 105 0.68 5.16 17.70
CA PRO A 105 0.77 4.18 16.62
C PRO A 105 2.06 3.37 16.72
N VAL A 106 1.97 2.07 16.43
CA VAL A 106 3.11 1.15 16.38
C VAL A 106 3.65 1.14 14.94
N LEU A 107 4.93 1.44 14.78
CA LEU A 107 5.60 1.37 13.47
C LEU A 107 5.80 -0.07 13.04
N LYS A 108 5.57 -0.33 11.76
CA LYS A 108 5.93 -1.60 11.12
C LYS A 108 7.46 -1.72 10.98
N PRO A 109 7.99 -2.95 10.90
CA PRO A 109 9.42 -3.19 10.71
C PRO A 109 9.98 -2.53 9.44
N GLY A 110 11.16 -1.92 9.53
CA GLY A 110 11.87 -1.33 8.40
C GLY A 110 11.44 0.10 8.00
N VAL A 111 10.41 0.68 8.64
CA VAL A 111 9.91 2.03 8.27
C VAL A 111 11.01 3.09 8.43
N ARG A 112 11.68 3.14 9.58
CA ARG A 112 12.71 4.15 9.83
C ARG A 112 13.94 3.96 8.96
N GLU A 113 14.33 2.73 8.72
CA GLU A 113 15.43 2.34 7.85
C GLU A 113 15.16 2.78 6.40
N MET A 114 13.96 2.50 5.89
CA MET A 114 13.53 2.89 4.55
C MET A 114 13.52 4.42 4.38
N LEU A 115 12.92 5.16 5.32
CA LEU A 115 12.87 6.63 5.27
C LEU A 115 14.27 7.25 5.39
N SER A 116 15.15 6.70 6.24
CA SER A 116 16.54 7.12 6.35
C SER A 116 17.28 6.87 5.05
N PHE A 117 17.08 5.72 4.41
CA PHE A 117 17.66 5.41 3.12
C PHE A 117 17.18 6.40 2.04
N CYS A 118 15.88 6.62 1.89
CA CYS A 118 15.32 7.58 0.92
C CYS A 118 15.96 8.96 1.10
N ARG A 119 16.01 9.45 2.34
CA ARG A 119 16.61 10.74 2.66
C ARG A 119 18.08 10.81 2.27
N SER A 120 18.87 9.75 2.56
CA SER A 120 20.30 9.70 2.25
C SER A 120 20.60 9.72 0.76
N ARG A 121 19.64 9.28 -0.06
CA ARG A 121 19.73 9.20 -1.52
C ARG A 121 19.03 10.36 -2.24
N GLY A 122 18.42 11.29 -1.50
CA GLY A 122 17.64 12.39 -2.09
C GLY A 122 16.36 11.92 -2.81
N VAL A 123 15.84 10.75 -2.46
CA VAL A 123 14.56 10.23 -2.98
C VAL A 123 13.43 11.04 -2.35
N ARG A 124 12.55 11.59 -3.19
CA ARG A 124 11.38 12.33 -2.75
C ARG A 124 10.34 11.38 -2.17
N THR A 125 9.68 11.76 -1.08
CA THR A 125 8.79 10.85 -0.36
C THR A 125 7.39 11.43 -0.15
N ALA A 126 6.35 10.58 -0.30
CA ALA A 126 4.98 10.96 0.02
C ALA A 126 4.27 9.87 0.81
N VAL A 127 3.27 10.27 1.60
CA VAL A 127 2.23 9.38 2.13
C VAL A 127 1.01 9.49 1.24
N ALA A 128 0.39 8.35 0.91
CA ALA A 128 -0.85 8.26 0.14
C ALA A 128 -1.83 7.28 0.81
N SER A 129 -2.68 7.78 1.71
CA SER A 129 -3.57 6.98 2.56
C SER A 129 -5.05 7.21 2.25
N SER A 130 -5.87 6.16 2.32
CA SER A 130 -7.33 6.27 2.26
C SER A 130 -7.94 6.87 3.53
N SER A 131 -7.17 6.95 4.61
CA SER A 131 -7.60 7.49 5.90
C SER A 131 -7.84 8.99 5.87
N MET A 132 -8.61 9.48 6.86
CA MET A 132 -8.89 10.90 7.00
C MET A 132 -7.61 11.67 7.38
N ARG A 133 -7.45 12.89 6.84
CA ARG A 133 -6.27 13.72 7.02
C ARG A 133 -5.83 13.89 8.47
N HIS A 134 -6.75 14.12 9.40
CA HIS A 134 -6.42 14.30 10.81
C HIS A 134 -5.86 13.03 11.48
N LEU A 135 -6.28 11.83 11.03
CA LEU A 135 -5.71 10.56 11.50
C LEU A 135 -4.29 10.35 10.96
N VAL A 136 -4.08 10.67 9.68
CA VAL A 136 -2.75 10.60 9.06
C VAL A 136 -1.79 11.53 9.79
N ASP A 137 -2.18 12.79 9.99
CA ASP A 137 -1.35 13.79 10.68
C ASP A 137 -1.08 13.38 12.14
N HIS A 138 -2.09 12.83 12.86
CA HIS A 138 -1.91 12.32 14.22
C HIS A 138 -0.88 11.17 14.26
N ASN A 139 -1.02 10.17 13.40
CA ASN A 139 -0.14 9.01 13.38
C ASN A 139 1.31 9.41 13.06
N LEU A 140 1.51 10.30 12.09
CA LEU A 140 2.83 10.82 11.74
C LEU A 140 3.45 11.63 12.90
N ALA A 141 2.65 12.47 13.56
CA ALA A 141 3.12 13.28 14.69
C ALA A 141 3.48 12.42 15.90
N ALA A 142 2.57 11.52 16.30
CA ALA A 142 2.75 10.68 17.49
C ALA A 142 3.92 9.66 17.35
N SER A 143 4.24 9.27 16.11
CA SER A 143 5.38 8.38 15.79
C SER A 143 6.70 9.11 15.57
N GLY A 144 6.70 10.46 15.50
CA GLY A 144 7.88 11.27 15.18
C GLY A 144 8.31 11.15 13.72
N LEU A 145 7.34 10.92 12.80
CA LEU A 145 7.57 10.90 11.34
C LEU A 145 7.16 12.21 10.66
N SER A 146 6.56 13.17 11.39
CA SER A 146 6.25 14.50 10.84
C SER A 146 7.49 15.15 10.24
N GLY A 147 7.35 15.67 9.01
CA GLY A 147 8.45 16.35 8.31
C GLY A 147 9.46 15.40 7.65
N LEU A 148 9.26 14.08 7.72
CA LEU A 148 10.07 13.12 6.95
C LEU A 148 9.51 12.85 5.55
N PHE A 149 8.29 13.31 5.27
CA PHE A 149 7.65 13.21 3.96
C PHE A 149 7.54 14.59 3.30
N ASP A 150 7.78 14.64 2.00
CA ASP A 150 7.66 15.87 1.20
C ASP A 150 6.19 16.23 0.92
N ALA A 151 5.32 15.21 0.88
CA ALA A 151 3.88 15.39 0.69
C ALA A 151 3.05 14.36 1.46
N VAL A 152 1.81 14.74 1.77
CA VAL A 152 0.77 13.86 2.30
C VAL A 152 -0.48 14.03 1.46
N VAL A 153 -1.00 12.93 0.93
CA VAL A 153 -2.23 12.84 0.14
C VAL A 153 -3.18 11.88 0.84
N THR A 154 -4.44 12.25 0.91
CA THR A 154 -5.48 11.45 1.55
C THR A 154 -6.65 11.19 0.61
N GLY A 155 -7.52 10.24 0.95
CA GLY A 155 -8.70 9.95 0.15
C GLY A 155 -9.64 11.15 -0.04
N ARG A 156 -9.53 12.21 0.77
CA ARG A 156 -10.30 13.46 0.62
C ARG A 156 -9.72 14.41 -0.43
N ASP A 157 -8.46 14.21 -0.81
CA ASP A 157 -7.79 15.03 -1.82
C ASP A 157 -8.11 14.58 -3.26
N VAL A 158 -8.75 13.41 -3.43
CA VAL A 158 -9.01 12.79 -4.74
C VAL A 158 -10.49 12.48 -4.93
N LYS A 159 -10.90 12.32 -6.20
CA LYS A 159 -12.29 12.01 -6.55
C LYS A 159 -12.58 10.50 -6.39
N ASN A 160 -11.65 9.67 -6.85
CA ASN A 160 -11.80 8.22 -6.82
C ASN A 160 -10.73 7.62 -5.90
N GLY A 161 -11.17 6.80 -4.93
CA GLY A 161 -10.27 6.07 -4.04
C GLY A 161 -9.68 4.81 -4.70
N LYS A 162 -8.68 4.20 -4.06
CA LYS A 162 -8.12 2.90 -4.48
C LYS A 162 -9.26 1.89 -4.75
N PRO A 163 -9.26 1.15 -5.86
CA PRO A 163 -8.13 0.89 -6.76
C PRO A 163 -7.95 1.89 -7.92
N ALA A 164 -8.66 3.04 -7.95
CA ALA A 164 -8.37 4.10 -8.91
C ALA A 164 -6.98 4.72 -8.67
N PRO A 165 -6.27 5.16 -9.73
CA PRO A 165 -4.89 5.63 -9.63
C PRO A 165 -4.74 7.03 -9.02
N ASP A 166 -5.84 7.75 -8.82
CA ASP A 166 -5.89 9.19 -8.55
C ASP A 166 -4.96 9.60 -7.40
N ILE A 167 -4.92 8.83 -6.31
CA ILE A 167 -4.15 9.17 -5.11
C ILE A 167 -2.64 9.11 -5.37
N PHE A 168 -2.18 8.13 -6.14
CA PHE A 168 -0.75 7.99 -6.46
C PHE A 168 -0.31 8.97 -7.53
N LEU A 169 -1.17 9.29 -8.50
CA LEU A 169 -0.93 10.36 -9.48
C LEU A 169 -0.76 11.70 -8.78
N LEU A 170 -1.66 12.04 -7.84
CA LEU A 170 -1.58 13.27 -7.07
C LEU A 170 -0.36 13.29 -6.13
N ALA A 171 0.01 12.14 -5.53
CA ALA A 171 1.20 12.05 -4.70
C ALA A 171 2.48 12.30 -5.51
N ALA A 172 2.61 11.68 -6.68
CA ALA A 172 3.73 11.88 -7.60
C ALA A 172 3.83 13.36 -8.06
N GLU A 173 2.69 13.98 -8.40
CA GLU A 173 2.61 15.41 -8.73
C GLU A 173 3.12 16.29 -7.58
N ARG A 174 2.64 16.05 -6.35
CA ARG A 174 3.00 16.86 -5.17
C ARG A 174 4.48 16.76 -4.80
N ILE A 175 5.13 15.64 -5.06
CA ILE A 175 6.58 15.49 -4.85
C ILE A 175 7.42 15.89 -6.07
N GLY A 176 6.78 16.24 -7.20
CA GLY A 176 7.44 16.67 -8.43
C GLY A 176 8.21 15.57 -9.15
N VAL A 177 7.75 14.32 -9.07
CA VAL A 177 8.37 13.15 -9.71
C VAL A 177 7.36 12.50 -10.66
N SER A 178 7.82 12.06 -11.85
CA SER A 178 6.95 11.31 -12.78
C SER A 178 6.48 10.00 -12.13
N PRO A 179 5.20 9.60 -12.32
CA PRO A 179 4.72 8.30 -11.82
C PRO A 179 5.62 7.13 -12.22
N ALA A 180 6.15 7.10 -13.44
CA ALA A 180 7.06 6.05 -13.91
C ALA A 180 8.41 5.99 -13.17
N GLU A 181 8.80 7.07 -12.48
CA GLU A 181 10.00 7.15 -11.65
C GLU A 181 9.68 6.98 -10.14
N CYS A 182 8.41 6.67 -9.81
CA CYS A 182 7.97 6.44 -8.44
C CYS A 182 7.84 4.94 -8.15
N VAL A 183 8.34 4.52 -7.00
CA VAL A 183 7.96 3.26 -6.38
C VAL A 183 6.83 3.52 -5.37
N VAL A 184 5.84 2.63 -5.33
CA VAL A 184 4.74 2.66 -4.36
C VAL A 184 4.84 1.44 -3.47
N PHE A 185 4.93 1.65 -2.16
CA PHE A 185 4.86 0.59 -1.15
C PHE A 185 3.45 0.50 -0.60
N GLU A 186 2.90 -0.70 -0.58
CA GLU A 186 1.51 -1.02 -0.23
C GLU A 186 1.40 -2.39 0.44
N ASP A 187 0.42 -2.57 1.31
CA ASP A 187 0.07 -3.84 1.93
C ASP A 187 -1.21 -4.45 1.33
N ALA A 188 -2.06 -3.61 0.72
CA ALA A 188 -3.39 -3.96 0.21
C ALA A 188 -3.43 -4.13 -1.31
N PHE A 189 -4.18 -5.13 -1.80
CA PHE A 189 -4.30 -5.42 -3.23
C PHE A 189 -4.96 -4.29 -4.03
N SER A 190 -5.91 -3.59 -3.43
CA SER A 190 -6.53 -2.41 -4.05
C SER A 190 -5.53 -1.30 -4.31
N GLY A 191 -4.58 -1.08 -3.39
CA GLY A 191 -3.50 -0.12 -3.56
C GLY A 191 -2.47 -0.55 -4.60
N ILE A 192 -2.11 -1.84 -4.64
CA ILE A 192 -1.23 -2.38 -5.69
C ILE A 192 -1.84 -2.16 -7.09
N ARG A 193 -3.14 -2.45 -7.28
CA ARG A 193 -3.83 -2.19 -8.55
C ARG A 193 -3.86 -0.69 -8.88
N ALA A 194 -4.07 0.17 -7.89
CA ALA A 194 -4.04 1.63 -8.06
C ALA A 194 -2.66 2.13 -8.49
N ALA A 195 -1.59 1.64 -7.85
CA ALA A 195 -0.20 2.00 -8.16
C ALA A 195 0.19 1.54 -9.59
N HIS A 196 -0.18 0.31 -9.95
CA HIS A 196 0.03 -0.22 -11.30
C HIS A 196 -0.71 0.63 -12.35
N SER A 197 -1.99 0.97 -12.08
CA SER A 197 -2.80 1.81 -12.97
C SER A 197 -2.29 3.25 -13.08
N ALA A 198 -1.58 3.75 -12.06
CA ALA A 198 -0.92 5.05 -12.08
C ALA A 198 0.38 5.06 -12.91
N GLY A 199 0.85 3.89 -13.35
CA GLY A 199 2.14 3.75 -14.02
C GLY A 199 3.35 3.85 -13.08
N CYS A 200 3.13 3.69 -11.76
CA CYS A 200 4.18 3.56 -10.77
C CYS A 200 4.70 2.11 -10.71
N ARG A 201 5.86 1.90 -10.09
CA ARG A 201 6.39 0.57 -9.74
C ARG A 201 5.75 0.10 -8.43
N PRO A 202 4.83 -0.88 -8.42
CA PRO A 202 4.19 -1.33 -7.19
C PRO A 202 5.07 -2.34 -6.46
N VAL A 203 5.15 -2.21 -5.14
CA VAL A 203 5.85 -3.12 -4.23
C VAL A 203 4.91 -3.49 -3.09
N LEU A 204 4.58 -4.76 -2.97
CA LEU A 204 3.73 -5.30 -1.92
C LEU A 204 4.57 -5.67 -0.70
N ILE A 205 4.17 -5.16 0.46
CA ILE A 205 4.64 -5.60 1.78
C ILE A 205 3.44 -6.22 2.50
N PRO A 206 3.23 -7.54 2.39
CA PRO A 206 2.01 -8.17 2.89
C PRO A 206 1.85 -7.98 4.40
N ASP A 207 0.65 -7.60 4.85
CA ASP A 207 0.31 -7.60 6.27
C ASP A 207 -0.55 -8.83 6.64
N ARG A 208 -1.87 -8.78 6.40
CA ARG A 208 -2.79 -9.86 6.79
C ARG A 208 -3.12 -10.84 5.66
N SER A 209 -3.01 -10.40 4.43
CA SER A 209 -3.40 -11.21 3.26
C SER A 209 -2.19 -11.78 2.53
N ALA A 210 -2.19 -13.09 2.30
CA ALA A 210 -1.18 -13.72 1.45
C ALA A 210 -1.35 -13.26 -0.01
N PRO A 211 -0.27 -12.91 -0.73
CA PRO A 211 -0.36 -12.44 -2.09
C PRO A 211 -0.88 -13.52 -3.04
N THR A 212 -1.77 -13.13 -3.95
CA THR A 212 -2.29 -14.03 -5.01
C THR A 212 -1.37 -14.00 -6.23
N ALA A 213 -1.47 -15.05 -7.08
CA ALA A 213 -0.69 -15.08 -8.33
C ALA A 213 -1.03 -13.90 -9.27
N GLU A 214 -2.29 -13.43 -9.27
CA GLU A 214 -2.71 -12.24 -10.01
C GLU A 214 -1.94 -10.99 -9.53
N ILE A 215 -1.91 -10.76 -8.23
CA ILE A 215 -1.20 -9.60 -7.65
C ILE A 215 0.30 -9.68 -7.91
N LEU A 216 0.92 -10.85 -7.73
CA LEU A 216 2.35 -11.06 -8.00
C LEU A 216 2.72 -10.91 -9.49
N SER A 217 1.74 -10.95 -10.41
CA SER A 217 2.00 -10.68 -11.83
C SER A 217 2.20 -9.19 -12.15
N ILE A 218 1.82 -8.28 -11.24
CA ILE A 218 1.88 -6.83 -11.45
C ILE A 218 2.74 -6.09 -10.42
N CYS A 219 3.30 -6.78 -9.43
CA CYS A 219 4.16 -6.17 -8.41
C CYS A 219 5.29 -7.08 -7.95
N GLU A 220 6.31 -6.48 -7.34
CA GLU A 220 7.26 -7.20 -6.50
C GLU A 220 6.69 -7.36 -5.09
N SER A 221 7.16 -8.35 -4.33
CA SER A 221 6.74 -8.55 -2.95
C SER A 221 7.91 -8.87 -2.04
N TYR A 222 7.93 -8.24 -0.86
CA TYR A 222 8.97 -8.43 0.17
C TYR A 222 8.33 -8.56 1.54
N PRO A 223 8.92 -9.31 2.48
CA PRO A 223 8.36 -9.53 3.82
C PRO A 223 8.26 -8.27 4.67
N ALA A 224 9.19 -7.32 4.49
CA ALA A 224 9.21 -6.05 5.22
C ALA A 224 9.83 -4.93 4.35
N LEU A 225 9.59 -3.68 4.74
CA LEU A 225 10.18 -2.52 4.04
C LEU A 225 11.70 -2.57 3.99
N SER A 226 12.37 -3.04 5.05
CA SER A 226 13.84 -3.21 5.08
C SER A 226 14.35 -4.15 4.01
N ASP A 227 13.60 -5.21 3.70
CA ASP A 227 14.00 -6.23 2.70
C ASP A 227 13.90 -5.70 1.27
N ALA A 228 13.03 -4.70 1.06
CA ALA A 228 12.84 -4.05 -0.25
C ALA A 228 13.93 -3.01 -0.58
N ILE A 229 14.66 -2.48 0.41
CA ILE A 229 15.62 -1.38 0.20
C ILE A 229 16.63 -1.72 -0.89
N ALA A 230 17.36 -2.81 -0.72
CA ALA A 230 18.42 -3.16 -1.67
C ALA A 230 17.90 -3.58 -3.05
N PRO A 231 16.86 -4.47 -3.17
CA PRO A 231 16.34 -4.87 -4.47
C PRO A 231 15.75 -3.73 -5.29
N VAL A 232 14.97 -2.85 -4.65
CA VAL A 232 14.23 -1.77 -5.35
C VAL A 232 15.16 -0.70 -5.93
N TRP A 233 16.31 -0.43 -5.28
CA TRP A 233 17.28 0.58 -5.71
C TRP A 233 18.59 0.01 -6.29
N ARG A 234 18.65 -1.29 -6.59
CA ARG A 234 19.71 -1.85 -7.41
C ARG A 234 19.42 -1.53 -8.88
N GLY A 235 20.20 -0.62 -9.46
CA GLY A 235 20.31 -0.43 -10.91
C GLY A 235 21.35 -1.34 -11.49
#